data_1e4a19fc03bb52029f1a18f12f42f177
#
_entry.id   1e4a19fc03bb52029f1a18f12f42f177
#
_cell.length_a   1.000
_cell.length_b   1.000
_cell.length_c   1.000
_cell.angle_alpha   90.00
_cell.angle_beta   90.00
_cell.angle_gamma   90.00
#
_symmetry.space_group_name_H-M   'P 1'
#
loop_
_entity.id
_entity.type
_entity.pdbx_description
1 polymer ?
#
loop_
_entity_poly.entity_id
_entity_poly.type
_entity_poly.pdbx_seq_one_letter_code
_entity_poly.pdbx_strand_id
1 'polypeptide(L)'
;MSSPAVLTDREIGLARLAAHGLVRPEDVAPEDVVRALGAVQAQDLPGALVSVALRRAGGSDGLRQSFDDGRIVRTWPMRGTLHLVPAEDLRAWLAVLGPRTVASTAARRRVLGIDERLDAARETALAALRRGPQPRERLHAVWEEAGLLGEPGRAYHLMLALHLDATLCLGPLTADGRDQLVVPVADWVPAAGEEAAVPGGTAGGTPPVVARWVRRYLRGHGPASVADASRWAALPRSAVRAALKGADGVVAVHDRAGRELWCAPEVLEGPAPGGRRAAGVFLLPPFDEYVLGYGDRSHVLAPAHAARIVPGGNGVFKPTLVAGGRIVGTWGRVRRAGGAELVLDPFEELSATRRKAAERAFARLPAL
;
A
#
# COMPACT_ATOMS: atom_id res chain seq x y z
N MET A 1 33.48 14.00 -5.83
CA MET A 1 32.09 13.61 -5.55
C MET A 1 31.25 14.88 -5.54
N SER A 2 30.26 15.01 -6.42
CA SER A 2 29.36 16.19 -6.43
C SER A 2 28.62 16.27 -5.09
N SER A 3 28.44 17.46 -4.54
CA SER A 3 27.58 17.66 -3.36
C SER A 3 26.18 17.18 -3.66
N PRO A 4 25.51 16.52 -2.70
CA PRO A 4 24.12 16.06 -2.89
C PRO A 4 23.21 17.25 -3.22
N ALA A 5 22.24 17.02 -4.11
CA ALA A 5 21.27 18.04 -4.50
C ALA A 5 20.41 18.47 -3.30
N VAL A 6 20.14 19.78 -3.18
CA VAL A 6 19.23 20.33 -2.17
C VAL A 6 17.90 20.67 -2.83
N LEU A 7 16.82 20.07 -2.36
CA LEU A 7 15.49 20.19 -2.92
C LEU A 7 14.56 21.05 -2.03
N THR A 8 13.73 21.85 -2.68
CA THR A 8 12.61 22.54 -2.03
C THR A 8 11.46 21.56 -1.75
N ASP A 9 10.54 21.90 -0.82
CA ASP A 9 9.32 21.10 -0.58
C ASP A 9 8.52 20.86 -1.86
N ARG A 10 8.46 21.86 -2.74
CA ARG A 10 7.76 21.72 -4.02
C ARG A 10 8.45 20.70 -4.93
N GLU A 11 9.77 20.73 -5.04
CA GLU A 11 10.52 19.77 -5.85
C GLU A 11 10.42 18.37 -5.27
N ILE A 12 10.45 18.21 -3.94
CA ILE A 12 10.20 16.94 -3.27
C ILE A 12 8.80 16.41 -3.62
N GLY A 13 7.77 17.25 -3.53
CA GLY A 13 6.40 16.85 -3.87
C GLY A 13 6.26 16.44 -5.35
N LEU A 14 6.89 17.17 -6.28
CA LEU A 14 6.87 16.83 -7.70
C LEU A 14 7.62 15.53 -7.98
N ALA A 15 8.79 15.33 -7.37
CA ALA A 15 9.57 14.10 -7.48
C ALA A 15 8.80 12.89 -6.92
N ARG A 16 8.10 13.05 -5.78
CA ARG A 16 7.22 12.01 -5.24
C ARG A 16 6.10 11.63 -6.19
N LEU A 17 5.44 12.60 -6.84
CA LEU A 17 4.42 12.29 -7.86
C LEU A 17 5.00 11.46 -9.02
N ALA A 18 6.24 11.76 -9.44
CA ALA A 18 6.93 11.00 -10.47
C ALA A 18 7.28 9.58 -9.99
N ALA A 19 7.89 9.45 -8.80
CA ALA A 19 8.24 8.16 -8.20
C ALA A 19 7.03 7.25 -8.04
N HIS A 20 5.87 7.82 -7.67
CA HIS A 20 4.62 7.09 -7.56
C HIS A 20 3.98 6.70 -8.91
N GLY A 21 4.58 7.02 -10.05
CA GLY A 21 4.03 6.72 -11.38
C GLY A 21 2.82 7.55 -11.78
N LEU A 22 2.45 8.59 -11.01
CA LEU A 22 1.25 9.40 -11.25
C LEU A 22 1.42 10.39 -12.42
N VAL A 23 2.65 10.79 -12.73
CA VAL A 23 2.94 11.81 -13.74
C VAL A 23 2.96 11.24 -15.16
N ARG A 24 3.52 10.04 -15.30
CA ARG A 24 3.64 9.32 -16.57
C ARG A 24 3.19 7.88 -16.35
N PRO A 25 1.87 7.64 -16.29
CA PRO A 25 1.38 6.28 -16.21
C PRO A 25 1.87 5.49 -17.43
N GLU A 26 2.57 4.39 -17.17
CA GLU A 26 3.10 3.49 -18.20
C GLU A 26 2.09 2.41 -18.54
N ASP A 27 2.25 1.81 -19.72
CA ASP A 27 1.46 0.64 -20.11
C ASP A 27 2.08 -0.62 -19.51
N VAL A 28 1.81 -0.82 -18.23
CA VAL A 28 2.33 -1.93 -17.41
C VAL A 28 1.18 -2.73 -16.82
N ALA A 29 1.46 -3.96 -16.42
CA ALA A 29 0.48 -4.80 -15.74
C ALA A 29 0.14 -4.24 -14.34
N PRO A 30 -1.08 -4.49 -13.81
CA PRO A 30 -1.45 -4.03 -12.46
C PRO A 30 -0.49 -4.49 -11.36
N GLU A 31 -0.01 -5.73 -11.43
CA GLU A 31 0.98 -6.29 -10.49
C GLU A 31 2.31 -5.54 -10.53
N ASP A 32 2.70 -4.97 -11.67
CA ASP A 32 3.94 -4.18 -11.78
C ASP A 32 3.83 -2.85 -11.02
N VAL A 33 2.66 -2.21 -11.01
CA VAL A 33 2.39 -1.04 -10.17
C VAL A 33 2.52 -1.40 -8.68
N VAL A 34 1.88 -2.50 -8.27
CA VAL A 34 1.97 -2.96 -6.87
C VAL A 34 3.41 -3.30 -6.50
N ARG A 35 4.15 -3.94 -7.41
CA ARG A 35 5.57 -4.27 -7.25
C ARG A 35 6.44 -3.01 -7.15
N ALA A 36 6.22 -2.02 -7.99
CA ALA A 36 6.98 -0.76 -7.99
C ALA A 36 6.80 0.02 -6.68
N LEU A 37 5.59 0.03 -6.13
CA LEU A 37 5.30 0.62 -4.82
C LEU A 37 5.74 -0.28 -3.64
N GLY A 38 6.00 -1.58 -3.89
CA GLY A 38 6.32 -2.57 -2.88
C GLY A 38 5.08 -3.18 -2.22
N ALA A 39 4.11 -2.39 -1.86
CA ALA A 39 2.77 -2.76 -1.43
C ALA A 39 1.83 -1.56 -1.57
N VAL A 40 0.51 -1.80 -1.64
CA VAL A 40 -0.52 -0.75 -1.65
C VAL A 40 -1.48 -1.01 -0.50
N GLN A 41 -1.64 -0.03 0.39
CA GLN A 41 -2.59 -0.18 1.50
C GLN A 41 -4.00 -0.37 0.94
N ALA A 42 -4.69 -1.39 1.44
CA ALA A 42 -5.96 -1.86 0.90
C ALA A 42 -7.01 -2.17 1.97
N GLN A 43 -7.01 -1.41 3.07
CA GLN A 43 -8.09 -1.48 4.04
C GLN A 43 -9.41 -1.05 3.38
N ASP A 44 -9.34 -0.08 2.50
CA ASP A 44 -10.38 0.28 1.52
C ASP A 44 -9.98 -0.32 0.16
N LEU A 45 -10.57 -1.46 -0.19
CA LEU A 45 -10.26 -2.15 -1.45
C LEU A 45 -10.59 -1.29 -2.69
N PRO A 46 -11.78 -0.65 -2.81
CA PRO A 46 -12.07 0.20 -3.95
C PRO A 46 -11.04 1.33 -4.12
N GLY A 47 -10.64 1.99 -3.04
CA GLY A 47 -9.59 3.02 -3.07
C GLY A 47 -8.24 2.47 -3.53
N ALA A 48 -7.86 1.28 -3.08
CA ALA A 48 -6.63 0.63 -3.52
C ALA A 48 -6.63 0.28 -5.01
N LEU A 49 -7.77 -0.19 -5.55
CA LEU A 49 -7.93 -0.46 -6.97
C LEU A 49 -7.82 0.83 -7.81
N VAL A 50 -8.45 1.92 -7.36
CA VAL A 50 -8.29 3.26 -7.97
C VAL A 50 -6.83 3.70 -7.92
N SER A 51 -6.15 3.52 -6.77
CA SER A 51 -4.74 3.87 -6.60
C SER A 51 -3.84 3.16 -7.61
N VAL A 52 -4.04 1.86 -7.86
CA VAL A 52 -3.31 1.11 -8.89
C VAL A 52 -3.66 1.62 -10.28
N ALA A 53 -4.94 1.79 -10.60
CA ALA A 53 -5.42 2.21 -11.91
C ALA A 53 -4.93 3.60 -12.32
N LEU A 54 -4.78 4.55 -11.39
CA LEU A 54 -4.25 5.90 -11.64
C LEU A 54 -2.78 5.92 -12.08
N ARG A 55 -2.03 4.84 -11.82
CA ARG A 55 -0.59 4.74 -12.04
C ARG A 55 -0.22 4.02 -13.33
N ARG A 56 -1.22 3.64 -14.13
CA ARG A 56 -1.01 2.93 -15.40
C ARG A 56 -1.87 3.50 -16.54
N ALA A 57 -1.35 3.41 -17.75
CA ALA A 57 -2.05 3.93 -18.94
C ALA A 57 -3.35 3.16 -19.23
N GLY A 58 -3.37 1.85 -19.01
CA GLY A 58 -4.54 0.98 -19.16
C GLY A 58 -5.60 1.15 -18.06
N GLY A 59 -5.43 2.06 -17.10
CA GLY A 59 -6.41 2.29 -16.04
C GLY A 59 -6.75 1.01 -15.27
N SER A 60 -8.05 0.67 -15.19
CA SER A 60 -8.56 -0.54 -14.52
C SER A 60 -8.46 -1.82 -15.34
N ASP A 61 -8.04 -1.76 -16.61
CA ASP A 61 -7.97 -2.93 -17.48
C ASP A 61 -7.02 -3.99 -16.91
N GLY A 62 -7.45 -5.24 -16.90
CA GLY A 62 -6.68 -6.37 -16.37
C GLY A 62 -6.55 -6.44 -14.85
N LEU A 63 -7.10 -5.46 -14.08
CA LEU A 63 -7.06 -5.53 -12.61
C LEU A 63 -7.71 -6.80 -12.09
N ARG A 64 -8.96 -7.10 -12.47
CA ARG A 64 -9.65 -8.33 -12.09
C ARG A 64 -8.83 -9.57 -12.46
N GLN A 65 -8.31 -9.62 -13.68
CA GLN A 65 -7.51 -10.73 -14.15
C GLN A 65 -6.24 -10.96 -13.32
N SER A 66 -5.58 -9.86 -12.85
CA SER A 66 -4.40 -9.99 -11.99
C SER A 66 -4.72 -10.63 -10.62
N PHE A 67 -5.94 -10.42 -10.09
CA PHE A 67 -6.39 -11.11 -8.88
C PHE A 67 -6.83 -12.54 -9.16
N ASP A 68 -7.57 -12.78 -10.25
CA ASP A 68 -8.09 -14.09 -10.63
C ASP A 68 -6.96 -15.06 -11.02
N ASP A 69 -5.86 -14.54 -11.58
CA ASP A 69 -4.64 -15.29 -11.90
C ASP A 69 -3.67 -15.43 -10.70
N GLY A 70 -3.99 -14.88 -9.54
CA GLY A 70 -3.13 -14.93 -8.36
C GLY A 70 -1.82 -14.14 -8.49
N ARG A 71 -1.75 -13.11 -9.36
CA ARG A 71 -0.57 -12.24 -9.50
C ARG A 71 -0.53 -11.14 -8.46
N ILE A 72 -1.71 -10.68 -8.02
CA ILE A 72 -1.89 -9.78 -6.88
C ILE A 72 -2.72 -10.51 -5.83
N VAL A 73 -2.27 -10.44 -4.58
CA VAL A 73 -3.03 -10.93 -3.43
C VAL A 73 -3.15 -9.82 -2.37
N ARG A 74 -4.10 -9.98 -1.46
CA ARG A 74 -4.30 -9.05 -0.34
C ARG A 74 -4.16 -9.81 0.97
N THR A 75 -3.33 -9.27 1.87
CA THR A 75 -3.04 -9.89 3.16
C THR A 75 -2.68 -8.82 4.19
N TRP A 76 -2.31 -9.23 5.43
CA TRP A 76 -1.81 -8.36 6.50
C TRP A 76 -0.28 -8.45 6.62
N PRO A 77 0.52 -7.89 5.72
CA PRO A 77 1.97 -8.03 5.76
C PRO A 77 2.61 -7.16 6.84
N MET A 78 2.03 -6.01 7.17
CA MET A 78 2.62 -5.02 8.07
C MET A 78 1.57 -4.11 8.73
N ARG A 79 1.92 -3.54 9.86
CA ARG A 79 1.14 -2.53 10.62
C ARG A 79 -0.28 -2.97 11.01
N GLY A 80 -0.61 -4.26 10.89
CA GLY A 80 -1.94 -4.78 11.19
C GLY A 80 -3.04 -4.34 10.21
N THR A 81 -2.66 -3.85 9.01
CA THR A 81 -3.59 -3.43 7.97
C THR A 81 -3.46 -4.29 6.71
N LEU A 82 -4.55 -4.42 5.96
CA LEU A 82 -4.58 -5.11 4.67
C LEU A 82 -3.81 -4.32 3.60
N HIS A 83 -3.04 -5.03 2.78
CA HIS A 83 -2.30 -4.48 1.64
C HIS A 83 -2.43 -5.40 0.44
N LEU A 84 -2.48 -4.81 -0.75
CA LEU A 84 -2.16 -5.52 -1.99
C LEU A 84 -0.64 -5.72 -2.04
N VAL A 85 -0.22 -6.92 -2.36
CA VAL A 85 1.18 -7.30 -2.56
C VAL A 85 1.32 -8.12 -3.82
N PRO A 86 2.46 -8.08 -4.52
CA PRO A 86 2.75 -9.06 -5.55
C PRO A 86 2.76 -10.46 -4.91
N ALA A 87 2.14 -11.43 -5.56
CA ALA A 87 2.00 -12.76 -5.00
C ALA A 87 3.35 -13.41 -4.67
N GLU A 88 4.35 -13.20 -5.52
CA GLU A 88 5.71 -13.71 -5.32
C GLU A 88 6.39 -13.18 -4.03
N ASP A 89 5.97 -12.01 -3.54
CA ASP A 89 6.54 -11.41 -2.34
C ASP A 89 5.81 -11.82 -1.05
N LEU A 90 4.59 -12.39 -1.13
CA LEU A 90 3.71 -12.65 0.02
C LEU A 90 4.42 -13.43 1.13
N ARG A 91 4.99 -14.60 0.80
CA ARG A 91 5.63 -15.47 1.79
C ARG A 91 6.82 -14.79 2.48
N ALA A 92 7.63 -14.07 1.69
CA ALA A 92 8.79 -13.35 2.21
C ALA A 92 8.39 -12.17 3.12
N TRP A 93 7.34 -11.41 2.75
CA TRP A 93 6.78 -10.37 3.62
C TRP A 93 6.29 -10.94 4.96
N LEU A 94 5.50 -12.01 4.90
CA LEU A 94 4.93 -12.62 6.11
C LEU A 94 6.01 -13.24 6.99
N ALA A 95 7.02 -13.89 6.42
CA ALA A 95 8.13 -14.46 7.17
C ALA A 95 8.95 -13.40 7.93
N VAL A 96 9.16 -12.21 7.35
CA VAL A 96 9.97 -11.15 7.98
C VAL A 96 9.14 -10.27 8.92
N LEU A 97 7.93 -9.90 8.56
CA LEU A 97 7.12 -8.93 9.30
C LEU A 97 6.02 -9.56 10.15
N GLY A 98 5.54 -10.76 9.78
CA GLY A 98 4.51 -11.51 10.51
C GLY A 98 4.81 -11.70 12.00
N PRO A 99 6.02 -12.14 12.40
CA PRO A 99 6.37 -12.32 13.81
C PRO A 99 6.14 -11.09 14.68
N ARG A 100 6.32 -9.89 14.14
CA ARG A 100 6.06 -8.62 14.86
C ARG A 100 4.57 -8.39 15.09
N THR A 101 3.74 -8.66 14.07
CA THR A 101 2.28 -8.56 14.20
C THR A 101 1.76 -9.61 15.18
N VAL A 102 2.28 -10.83 15.12
CA VAL A 102 1.98 -11.88 16.11
C VAL A 102 2.32 -11.41 17.53
N ALA A 103 3.53 -10.89 17.74
CA ALA A 103 3.96 -10.37 19.05
C ALA A 103 3.09 -9.20 19.53
N SER A 104 2.75 -8.25 18.66
CA SER A 104 1.91 -7.10 19.01
C SER A 104 0.47 -7.47 19.36
N THR A 105 -0.03 -8.60 18.88
CA THR A 105 -1.38 -9.12 19.15
C THR A 105 -1.42 -10.20 20.24
N ALA A 106 -0.27 -10.58 20.81
CA ALA A 106 -0.13 -11.74 21.73
C ALA A 106 -1.11 -11.68 22.92
N ALA A 107 -1.25 -10.52 23.58
CA ALA A 107 -2.18 -10.38 24.70
C ALA A 107 -3.64 -10.65 24.28
N ARG A 108 -4.07 -10.10 23.16
CA ARG A 108 -5.44 -10.30 22.64
C ARG A 108 -5.64 -11.72 22.15
N ARG A 109 -4.66 -12.34 21.49
CA ARG A 109 -4.69 -13.74 21.07
C ARG A 109 -4.89 -14.68 22.26
N ARG A 110 -4.16 -14.46 23.36
CA ARG A 110 -4.31 -15.24 24.60
C ARG A 110 -5.72 -15.11 25.18
N VAL A 111 -6.24 -13.88 25.31
CA VAL A 111 -7.61 -13.64 25.83
C VAL A 111 -8.67 -14.34 24.99
N LEU A 112 -8.46 -14.36 23.66
CA LEU A 112 -9.40 -15.00 22.73
C LEU A 112 -9.16 -16.50 22.54
N GLY A 113 -8.13 -17.09 23.14
CA GLY A 113 -7.76 -18.51 22.97
C GLY A 113 -7.52 -18.86 21.51
N ILE A 114 -6.76 -18.01 20.79
CA ILE A 114 -6.52 -18.19 19.34
C ILE A 114 -5.59 -19.38 19.10
N ASP A 115 -4.51 -19.48 19.86
CA ASP A 115 -3.44 -20.46 19.62
C ASP A 115 -3.95 -21.89 19.82
N GLU A 116 -4.82 -22.11 20.80
CA GLU A 116 -5.43 -23.42 21.11
C GLU A 116 -6.43 -23.86 20.03
N ARG A 117 -6.93 -22.94 19.21
CA ARG A 117 -7.94 -23.20 18.17
C ARG A 117 -7.38 -23.12 16.76
N LEU A 118 -6.13 -22.69 16.61
CA LEU A 118 -5.59 -22.34 15.30
C LEU A 118 -5.52 -23.53 14.35
N ASP A 119 -5.13 -24.71 14.85
CA ASP A 119 -5.02 -25.92 14.01
C ASP A 119 -6.40 -26.40 13.55
N ALA A 120 -7.38 -26.47 14.43
CA ALA A 120 -8.75 -26.81 14.07
C ALA A 120 -9.37 -25.79 13.10
N ALA A 121 -9.08 -24.49 13.32
CA ALA A 121 -9.54 -23.44 12.41
C ALA A 121 -8.90 -23.56 11.01
N ARG A 122 -7.61 -23.91 10.96
CA ARG A 122 -6.89 -24.16 9.71
C ARG A 122 -7.47 -25.32 8.94
N GLU A 123 -7.65 -26.48 9.60
CA GLU A 123 -8.20 -27.68 9.00
C GLU A 123 -9.61 -27.44 8.44
N THR A 124 -10.47 -26.81 9.23
CA THR A 124 -11.85 -26.50 8.86
C THR A 124 -11.92 -25.52 7.69
N ALA A 125 -11.08 -24.46 7.70
CA ALA A 125 -11.00 -23.50 6.61
C ALA A 125 -10.50 -24.16 5.32
N LEU A 126 -9.41 -24.92 5.37
CA LEU A 126 -8.87 -25.62 4.21
C LEU A 126 -9.86 -26.67 3.66
N ALA A 127 -10.62 -27.33 4.52
CA ALA A 127 -11.68 -28.25 4.09
C ALA A 127 -12.80 -27.51 3.32
N ALA A 128 -13.21 -26.34 3.76
CA ALA A 128 -14.19 -25.52 3.05
C ALA A 128 -13.66 -25.03 1.70
N LEU A 129 -12.38 -24.65 1.65
CA LEU A 129 -11.70 -24.12 0.47
C LEU A 129 -11.38 -25.18 -0.61
N ARG A 130 -11.43 -26.48 -0.30
CA ARG A 130 -11.32 -27.54 -1.33
C ARG A 130 -12.38 -27.44 -2.43
N ARG A 131 -13.48 -26.74 -2.18
CA ARG A 131 -14.55 -26.49 -3.17
C ARG A 131 -14.30 -25.23 -4.02
N GLY A 132 -13.15 -24.59 -3.87
CA GLY A 132 -12.77 -23.33 -4.52
C GLY A 132 -12.79 -22.14 -3.58
N PRO A 133 -12.47 -20.93 -4.09
CA PRO A 133 -12.46 -19.69 -3.34
C PRO A 133 -13.78 -19.42 -2.61
N GLN A 134 -13.73 -18.96 -1.36
CA GLN A 134 -14.91 -18.73 -0.54
C GLN A 134 -14.96 -17.31 0.04
N PRO A 135 -16.13 -16.72 0.23
CA PRO A 135 -16.26 -15.48 0.97
C PRO A 135 -15.88 -15.68 2.44
N ARG A 136 -15.42 -14.63 3.12
CA ARG A 136 -15.02 -14.67 4.54
C ARG A 136 -16.15 -15.17 5.44
N GLU A 137 -17.37 -14.81 5.13
CA GLU A 137 -18.57 -15.22 5.86
C GLU A 137 -18.75 -16.75 5.87
N ARG A 138 -18.35 -17.43 4.79
CA ARG A 138 -18.39 -18.90 4.76
C ARG A 138 -17.38 -19.52 5.73
N LEU A 139 -16.18 -18.95 5.83
CA LEU A 139 -15.18 -19.41 6.81
C LEU A 139 -15.68 -19.16 8.25
N HIS A 140 -16.28 -18.00 8.50
CA HIS A 140 -16.89 -17.72 9.80
C HIS A 140 -17.98 -18.75 10.13
N ALA A 141 -18.85 -19.08 9.17
CA ALA A 141 -19.91 -20.06 9.37
C ALA A 141 -19.36 -21.45 9.71
N VAL A 142 -18.35 -21.95 8.99
CA VAL A 142 -17.76 -23.26 9.31
C VAL A 142 -17.02 -23.28 10.63
N TRP A 143 -16.42 -22.17 11.06
CA TRP A 143 -15.81 -22.06 12.39
C TRP A 143 -16.87 -22.01 13.50
N GLU A 144 -18.02 -21.37 13.26
CA GLU A 144 -19.14 -21.36 14.20
C GLU A 144 -19.73 -22.78 14.34
N GLU A 145 -19.99 -23.46 13.20
CA GLU A 145 -20.46 -24.87 13.17
C GLU A 145 -19.50 -25.82 13.92
N ALA A 146 -18.18 -25.53 13.89
CA ALA A 146 -17.15 -26.28 14.60
C ALA A 146 -16.96 -25.85 16.07
N GLY A 147 -17.72 -24.90 16.60
CA GLY A 147 -17.61 -24.41 17.97
C GLY A 147 -16.34 -23.61 18.26
N LEU A 148 -15.68 -23.08 17.21
CA LEU A 148 -14.41 -22.35 17.36
C LEU A 148 -14.60 -20.86 17.66
N LEU A 149 -15.80 -20.30 17.45
CA LEU A 149 -16.13 -18.90 17.74
C LEU A 149 -16.66 -18.73 19.17
N GLY A 150 -17.62 -17.86 19.40
CA GLY A 150 -18.23 -17.61 20.71
C GLY A 150 -17.81 -16.29 21.36
N GLU A 151 -16.56 -15.84 21.22
CA GLU A 151 -16.09 -14.56 21.73
C GLU A 151 -16.04 -13.48 20.64
N PRO A 152 -16.53 -12.26 20.90
CA PRO A 152 -16.46 -11.16 19.93
C PRO A 152 -15.04 -10.88 19.45
N GLY A 153 -14.85 -10.86 18.12
CA GLY A 153 -13.57 -10.62 17.48
C GLY A 153 -12.71 -11.87 17.28
N ARG A 154 -13.09 -13.05 17.77
CA ARG A 154 -12.30 -14.29 17.58
C ARG A 154 -12.18 -14.65 16.12
N ALA A 155 -13.27 -14.57 15.33
CA ALA A 155 -13.23 -14.82 13.89
C ALA A 155 -12.18 -13.96 13.16
N TYR A 156 -12.14 -12.67 13.48
CA TYR A 156 -11.11 -11.77 12.92
C TYR A 156 -9.69 -12.22 13.29
N HIS A 157 -9.45 -12.58 14.54
CA HIS A 157 -8.10 -12.98 15.00
C HIS A 157 -7.67 -14.35 14.48
N LEU A 158 -8.61 -15.30 14.27
CA LEU A 158 -8.33 -16.56 13.58
C LEU A 158 -7.96 -16.29 12.11
N MET A 159 -8.76 -15.47 11.42
CA MET A 159 -8.45 -15.05 10.04
C MET A 159 -7.07 -14.39 9.95
N LEU A 160 -6.78 -13.41 10.83
CA LEU A 160 -5.49 -12.74 10.89
C LEU A 160 -4.34 -13.73 11.12
N ALA A 161 -4.49 -14.69 12.04
CA ALA A 161 -3.46 -15.67 12.34
C ALA A 161 -3.15 -16.57 11.13
N LEU A 162 -4.20 -17.05 10.43
CA LEU A 162 -4.07 -17.88 9.23
C LEU A 162 -3.52 -17.11 8.00
N HIS A 163 -3.63 -15.78 7.99
CA HIS A 163 -2.92 -14.96 6.99
C HIS A 163 -1.46 -14.75 7.37
N LEU A 164 -1.18 -14.52 8.67
CA LEU A 164 0.19 -14.27 9.14
C LEU A 164 1.10 -15.50 9.04
N ASP A 165 0.56 -16.70 9.14
CA ASP A 165 1.30 -17.95 8.92
C ASP A 165 1.32 -18.43 7.47
N ALA A 166 0.83 -17.59 6.54
CA ALA A 166 0.74 -17.88 5.13
C ALA A 166 -0.11 -19.11 4.77
N THR A 167 -1.10 -19.48 5.60
CA THR A 167 -2.11 -20.50 5.26
C THR A 167 -3.11 -19.94 4.26
N LEU A 168 -3.62 -18.73 4.51
CA LEU A 168 -4.66 -18.07 3.72
C LEU A 168 -4.20 -16.72 3.17
N CYS A 169 -4.81 -16.31 2.06
CA CYS A 169 -4.80 -14.93 1.58
C CYS A 169 -6.15 -14.58 0.94
N LEU A 170 -6.33 -13.28 0.61
CA LEU A 170 -7.46 -12.84 -0.19
C LEU A 170 -7.00 -12.81 -1.65
N GLY A 171 -7.67 -13.58 -2.49
CA GLY A 171 -7.36 -13.82 -3.90
C GLY A 171 -8.34 -13.10 -4.84
N PRO A 172 -9.19 -13.84 -5.59
CA PRO A 172 -10.02 -13.24 -6.62
C PRO A 172 -11.06 -12.27 -6.06
N LEU A 173 -11.44 -11.30 -6.90
CA LEU A 173 -12.52 -10.37 -6.57
C LEU A 173 -13.88 -11.09 -6.59
N THR A 174 -14.77 -10.69 -5.70
CA THR A 174 -16.18 -11.06 -5.79
C THR A 174 -16.79 -10.62 -7.12
N ALA A 175 -17.92 -11.20 -7.52
CA ALA A 175 -18.56 -10.89 -8.80
C ALA A 175 -18.85 -9.40 -8.97
N ASP A 176 -19.23 -8.71 -7.90
CA ASP A 176 -19.50 -7.27 -7.86
C ASP A 176 -18.23 -6.42 -7.73
N GLY A 177 -17.05 -7.02 -7.57
CA GLY A 177 -15.75 -6.35 -7.43
C GLY A 177 -15.55 -5.60 -6.11
N ARG A 178 -16.45 -5.75 -5.13
CA ARG A 178 -16.42 -4.95 -3.89
C ARG A 178 -15.63 -5.59 -2.75
N ASP A 179 -15.43 -6.89 -2.81
CA ASP A 179 -14.61 -7.64 -1.85
C ASP A 179 -13.83 -8.74 -2.58
N GLN A 180 -13.12 -9.55 -1.83
CA GLN A 180 -12.29 -10.65 -2.31
C GLN A 180 -12.66 -11.95 -1.62
N LEU A 181 -12.47 -13.04 -2.34
CA LEU A 181 -12.62 -14.39 -1.81
C LEU A 181 -11.32 -14.83 -1.12
N VAL A 182 -11.48 -15.64 -0.09
CA VAL A 182 -10.37 -16.29 0.63
C VAL A 182 -9.92 -17.51 -0.17
N VAL A 183 -8.61 -17.71 -0.24
CA VAL A 183 -7.96 -18.83 -0.92
C VAL A 183 -6.81 -19.39 -0.07
N PRO A 184 -6.45 -20.68 -0.21
CA PRO A 184 -5.22 -21.22 0.35
C PRO A 184 -4.01 -20.62 -0.38
N VAL A 185 -3.01 -20.17 0.37
CA VAL A 185 -1.75 -19.67 -0.23
C VAL A 185 -1.03 -20.75 -1.01
N ALA A 186 -1.14 -22.02 -0.57
CA ALA A 186 -0.47 -23.13 -1.21
C ALA A 186 -0.95 -23.37 -2.66
N ASP A 187 -2.24 -23.13 -2.91
CA ASP A 187 -2.88 -23.42 -4.21
C ASP A 187 -2.93 -22.17 -5.11
N TRP A 188 -2.87 -20.98 -4.51
CA TRP A 188 -3.12 -19.72 -5.23
C TRP A 188 -1.86 -18.92 -5.56
N VAL A 189 -0.90 -18.94 -4.65
CA VAL A 189 0.35 -18.17 -4.80
C VAL A 189 1.42 -19.07 -5.37
N PRO A 190 2.08 -18.69 -6.49
CA PRO A 190 3.17 -19.48 -7.05
C PRO A 190 4.19 -19.90 -5.99
N ALA A 191 4.76 -21.08 -6.13
CA ALA A 191 5.83 -21.52 -5.24
C ALA A 191 6.95 -20.46 -5.24
N ALA A 192 7.48 -20.16 -4.06
CA ALA A 192 8.57 -19.20 -3.94
C ALA A 192 9.76 -19.71 -4.77
N GLY A 193 10.23 -18.90 -5.72
CA GLY A 193 11.51 -19.16 -6.37
C GLY A 193 12.65 -19.14 -5.33
N GLU A 194 13.81 -19.68 -5.66
CA GLU A 194 14.98 -19.75 -4.75
C GLU A 194 15.38 -18.39 -4.13
N GLU A 195 15.15 -17.29 -4.86
CA GLU A 195 15.39 -15.93 -4.36
C GLU A 195 14.40 -15.45 -3.28
N ALA A 196 13.23 -16.06 -3.19
CA ALA A 196 12.21 -15.75 -2.19
C ALA A 196 12.36 -16.59 -0.91
N ALA A 197 13.22 -17.59 -0.91
CA ALA A 197 13.60 -18.28 0.32
C ALA A 197 14.25 -17.25 1.27
N VAL A 198 13.64 -17.04 2.43
CA VAL A 198 14.28 -16.30 3.52
C VAL A 198 15.34 -17.25 4.09
N PRO A 199 16.65 -17.10 3.77
CA PRO A 199 17.65 -17.92 4.44
C PRO A 199 17.58 -17.60 5.91
N GLY A 200 17.60 -18.61 6.74
CA GLY A 200 17.80 -18.44 8.18
C GLY A 200 18.97 -17.49 8.40
N GLY A 201 18.73 -16.43 9.18
CA GLY A 201 19.56 -15.26 9.26
C GLY A 201 21.05 -15.57 9.22
N THR A 202 21.73 -15.02 8.24
CA THR A 202 23.19 -14.93 8.29
C THR A 202 23.55 -14.07 9.50
N ALA A 203 24.36 -14.58 10.36
CA ALA A 203 24.83 -13.87 11.54
C ALA A 203 25.29 -12.46 11.16
N GLY A 204 24.49 -11.43 11.53
CA GLY A 204 24.83 -10.01 11.44
C GLY A 204 24.45 -9.24 10.17
N GLY A 205 23.86 -9.84 9.12
CA GLY A 205 23.51 -9.16 7.86
C GLY A 205 22.01 -8.85 7.69
N THR A 206 21.70 -7.80 6.90
CA THR A 206 20.31 -7.55 6.47
C THR A 206 19.91 -8.60 5.44
N PRO A 207 18.76 -9.31 5.62
CA PRO A 207 18.29 -10.27 4.63
C PRO A 207 18.16 -9.62 3.24
N PRO A 208 18.55 -10.30 2.14
CA PRO A 208 18.46 -9.74 0.78
C PRO A 208 17.08 -9.23 0.41
N VAL A 209 16.04 -9.92 0.89
CA VAL A 209 14.64 -9.51 0.69
C VAL A 209 14.34 -8.14 1.31
N VAL A 210 14.88 -7.84 2.50
CA VAL A 210 14.71 -6.52 3.16
C VAL A 210 15.41 -5.44 2.35
N ALA A 211 16.62 -5.71 1.85
CA ALA A 211 17.35 -4.77 1.00
C ALA A 211 16.58 -4.48 -0.30
N ARG A 212 15.99 -5.51 -0.93
CA ARG A 212 15.13 -5.36 -2.11
C ARG A 212 13.92 -4.48 -1.83
N TRP A 213 13.23 -4.68 -0.70
CA TRP A 213 12.04 -3.88 -0.36
C TRP A 213 12.38 -2.44 -0.02
N VAL A 214 13.44 -2.19 0.71
CA VAL A 214 13.89 -0.82 1.01
C VAL A 214 14.21 -0.08 -0.29
N ARG A 215 14.90 -0.72 -1.23
CA ARG A 215 15.15 -0.13 -2.56
C ARG A 215 13.84 0.14 -3.32
N ARG A 216 12.91 -0.82 -3.37
CA ARG A 216 11.59 -0.61 -4.01
C ARG A 216 10.84 0.56 -3.39
N TYR A 217 10.80 0.62 -2.06
CA TYR A 217 10.17 1.74 -1.37
C TYR A 217 10.82 3.07 -1.77
N LEU A 218 12.13 3.19 -1.72
CA LEU A 218 12.84 4.44 -2.03
C LEU A 218 12.72 4.82 -3.51
N ARG A 219 12.63 3.87 -4.41
CA ARG A 219 12.36 4.12 -5.83
C ARG A 219 10.92 4.56 -6.07
N GLY A 220 9.96 3.91 -5.43
CA GLY A 220 8.52 4.16 -5.62
C GLY A 220 7.95 5.30 -4.77
N HIS A 221 8.67 5.75 -3.72
CA HIS A 221 8.21 6.80 -2.79
C HIS A 221 9.19 7.96 -2.64
N GLY A 222 10.41 7.84 -3.20
CA GLY A 222 11.43 8.88 -3.02
C GLY A 222 11.05 10.22 -3.66
N PRO A 223 11.61 11.31 -3.14
CA PRO A 223 12.52 11.47 -2.00
C PRO A 223 11.87 11.15 -0.63
N ALA A 224 12.44 10.19 0.08
CA ALA A 224 11.94 9.72 1.37
C ALA A 224 13.09 9.46 2.35
N SER A 225 12.82 9.64 3.65
CA SER A 225 13.83 9.45 4.69
C SER A 225 13.91 7.97 5.14
N VAL A 226 15.02 7.62 5.81
CA VAL A 226 15.15 6.33 6.53
C VAL A 226 14.01 6.16 7.54
N ALA A 227 13.54 7.24 8.16
CA ALA A 227 12.42 7.19 9.10
C ALA A 227 11.10 6.85 8.41
N ASP A 228 10.86 7.37 7.22
CA ASP A 228 9.67 7.06 6.42
C ASP A 228 9.67 5.58 6.01
N ALA A 229 10.78 5.09 5.43
CA ALA A 229 10.94 3.68 5.05
C ALA A 229 10.77 2.72 6.26
N SER A 230 11.38 3.06 7.40
CA SER A 230 11.26 2.32 8.65
C SER A 230 9.81 2.23 9.13
N ARG A 231 9.09 3.36 9.12
CA ARG A 231 7.68 3.41 9.52
C ARG A 231 6.79 2.66 8.54
N TRP A 232 7.00 2.85 7.23
CA TRP A 232 6.18 2.24 6.19
C TRP A 232 6.26 0.71 6.25
N ALA A 233 7.47 0.15 6.27
CA ALA A 233 7.70 -1.30 6.31
C ALA A 233 7.63 -1.91 7.72
N ALA A 234 7.39 -1.11 8.77
CA ALA A 234 7.51 -1.55 10.17
C ALA A 234 8.87 -2.21 10.49
N LEU A 235 9.96 -1.74 9.88
CA LEU A 235 11.33 -2.23 10.09
C LEU A 235 12.11 -1.31 11.04
N PRO A 236 13.12 -1.82 11.78
CA PRO A 236 14.03 -0.95 12.51
C PRO A 236 14.80 -0.02 11.57
N ARG A 237 15.06 1.21 12.01
CA ARG A 237 15.90 2.16 11.25
C ARG A 237 17.29 1.60 10.95
N SER A 238 17.86 0.79 11.85
CA SER A 238 19.14 0.10 11.64
C SER A 238 19.10 -0.85 10.45
N ALA A 239 18.02 -1.62 10.29
CA ALA A 239 17.84 -2.51 9.14
C ALA A 239 17.71 -1.72 7.82
N VAL A 240 16.97 -0.59 7.83
CA VAL A 240 16.86 0.28 6.65
C VAL A 240 18.23 0.87 6.29
N ARG A 241 18.98 1.40 7.27
CA ARG A 241 20.34 1.92 7.03
C ARG A 241 21.31 0.84 6.53
N ALA A 242 21.21 -0.37 7.06
CA ALA A 242 22.04 -1.48 6.58
C ALA A 242 21.68 -1.86 5.13
N ALA A 243 20.38 -1.84 4.78
CA ALA A 243 19.90 -2.08 3.42
C ALA A 243 20.35 -1.01 2.40
N LEU A 244 20.63 0.22 2.87
CA LEU A 244 21.14 1.31 2.02
C LEU A 244 22.63 1.21 1.73
N LYS A 245 23.40 0.46 2.52
CA LYS A 245 24.83 0.27 2.28
C LYS A 245 25.02 -0.52 0.98
N GLY A 246 25.54 0.15 -0.05
CA GLY A 246 25.73 -0.44 -1.38
C GLY A 246 24.42 -0.64 -2.16
N ALA A 247 23.36 0.10 -1.84
CA ALA A 247 22.11 0.05 -2.59
C ALA A 247 22.25 0.76 -3.94
N ASP A 248 22.27 -0.02 -5.01
CA ASP A 248 22.25 0.54 -6.38
C ASP A 248 20.86 1.10 -6.72
N GLY A 249 20.83 2.09 -7.62
CA GLY A 249 19.61 2.67 -8.17
C GLY A 249 18.85 3.59 -7.21
N VAL A 250 19.50 4.08 -6.13
CA VAL A 250 19.01 5.17 -5.28
C VAL A 250 20.16 6.14 -4.95
N VAL A 251 19.84 7.41 -4.85
CA VAL A 251 20.78 8.49 -4.52
C VAL A 251 20.29 9.30 -3.33
N ALA A 252 21.24 9.85 -2.57
CA ALA A 252 20.95 10.77 -1.48
C ALA A 252 20.74 12.18 -2.01
N VAL A 253 19.73 12.86 -1.47
CA VAL A 253 19.48 14.30 -1.64
C VAL A 253 19.17 14.91 -0.28
N HIS A 254 19.16 16.23 -0.17
CA HIS A 254 18.81 16.92 1.06
C HIS A 254 17.61 17.83 0.85
N ASP A 255 16.80 18.03 1.86
CA ASP A 255 15.87 19.13 1.87
C ASP A 255 16.56 20.44 2.35
N ARG A 256 15.82 21.55 2.32
CA ARG A 256 16.35 22.86 2.77
C ARG A 256 16.72 22.92 4.26
N ALA A 257 16.21 22.00 5.07
CA ALA A 257 16.57 21.87 6.47
C ALA A 257 17.79 20.95 6.70
N GLY A 258 18.43 20.46 5.63
CA GLY A 258 19.58 19.56 5.68
C GLY A 258 19.20 18.11 6.03
N ARG A 259 17.93 17.71 5.98
CA ARG A 259 17.53 16.33 6.21
C ARG A 259 17.85 15.47 4.99
N GLU A 260 18.51 14.34 5.21
CA GLU A 260 18.83 13.37 4.17
C GLU A 260 17.58 12.60 3.72
N LEU A 261 17.36 12.57 2.42
CA LEU A 261 16.32 11.84 1.72
C LEU A 261 16.94 10.98 0.62
N TRP A 262 16.26 9.92 0.21
CA TRP A 262 16.71 8.97 -0.80
C TRP A 262 15.66 8.80 -1.88
N CYS A 263 16.08 8.72 -3.12
CA CYS A 263 15.20 8.51 -4.27
C CYS A 263 15.91 7.84 -5.44
N ALA A 264 15.16 7.37 -6.42
CA ALA A 264 15.71 6.99 -7.71
C ALA A 264 16.25 8.23 -8.43
N PRO A 265 17.42 8.16 -9.09
CA PRO A 265 17.99 9.32 -9.79
C PRO A 265 17.07 9.86 -10.89
N GLU A 266 16.31 9.00 -11.55
CA GLU A 266 15.43 9.34 -12.68
C GLU A 266 14.32 10.35 -12.30
N VAL A 267 13.91 10.40 -11.04
CA VAL A 267 12.88 11.36 -10.60
C VAL A 267 13.42 12.78 -10.46
N LEU A 268 14.74 12.94 -10.50
CA LEU A 268 15.42 14.23 -10.40
C LEU A 268 15.79 14.80 -11.78
N GLU A 269 15.64 14.02 -12.85
CA GLU A 269 16.06 14.41 -14.19
C GLU A 269 15.14 15.50 -14.81
N GLY A 270 15.73 16.39 -15.61
CA GLY A 270 15.05 17.44 -16.32
C GLY A 270 14.96 18.78 -15.57
N PRO A 271 14.35 19.80 -16.19
CA PRO A 271 14.32 21.17 -15.68
C PRO A 271 13.49 21.34 -14.41
N ALA A 272 12.62 20.38 -14.10
CA ALA A 272 11.91 20.27 -12.83
C ALA A 272 11.60 18.79 -12.56
N PRO A 273 11.72 18.30 -11.32
CA PRO A 273 11.36 16.94 -10.96
C PRO A 273 9.94 16.58 -11.47
N GLY A 274 9.83 15.44 -12.15
CA GLY A 274 8.56 14.98 -12.72
C GLY A 274 8.03 15.76 -13.94
N GLY A 275 8.72 16.81 -14.41
CA GLY A 275 8.34 17.60 -15.57
C GLY A 275 7.01 18.37 -15.43
N ARG A 276 6.47 18.89 -16.55
CA ARG A 276 5.24 19.72 -16.55
C ARG A 276 3.99 19.00 -16.01
N ARG A 277 3.87 17.67 -16.21
CA ARG A 277 2.70 16.91 -15.75
C ARG A 277 2.63 16.81 -14.23
N ALA A 278 3.78 16.80 -13.53
CA ALA A 278 3.81 16.80 -12.08
C ALA A 278 3.20 18.07 -11.47
N ALA A 279 3.22 19.20 -12.18
CA ALA A 279 2.57 20.44 -11.76
C ALA A 279 1.03 20.40 -11.93
N GLY A 280 0.46 19.33 -12.49
CA GLY A 280 -0.96 19.16 -12.70
C GLY A 280 -1.77 18.96 -11.42
N VAL A 281 -3.05 18.61 -11.62
CA VAL A 281 -4.00 18.30 -10.55
C VAL A 281 -4.30 16.80 -10.56
N PHE A 282 -4.27 16.19 -9.38
CA PHE A 282 -4.56 14.77 -9.16
C PHE A 282 -5.63 14.61 -8.08
N LEU A 283 -6.57 13.71 -8.30
CA LEU A 283 -7.57 13.28 -7.34
C LEU A 283 -7.17 11.87 -6.85
N LEU A 284 -6.57 11.80 -5.67
CA LEU A 284 -6.11 10.54 -5.10
C LEU A 284 -7.19 9.94 -4.18
N PRO A 285 -7.37 8.61 -4.19
CA PRO A 285 -8.36 7.93 -3.37
C PRO A 285 -8.01 8.02 -1.87
N PRO A 286 -8.92 7.59 -0.97
CA PRO A 286 -8.58 7.43 0.43
C PRO A 286 -7.44 6.42 0.56
N PHE A 287 -6.60 6.60 1.59
CA PHE A 287 -5.47 5.72 1.89
C PHE A 287 -4.42 5.58 0.77
N ASP A 288 -4.33 6.54 -0.17
CA ASP A 288 -3.30 6.50 -1.22
C ASP A 288 -1.88 6.58 -0.64
N GLU A 289 -0.94 5.84 -1.26
CA GLU A 289 0.46 5.78 -0.82
C GLU A 289 1.17 7.15 -0.88
N TYR A 290 0.72 8.10 -1.71
CA TYR A 290 1.22 9.47 -1.70
C TYR A 290 1.04 10.18 -0.35
N VAL A 291 0.09 9.72 0.46
CA VAL A 291 -0.16 10.21 1.82
C VAL A 291 0.38 9.23 2.86
N LEU A 292 0.11 7.92 2.68
CA LEU A 292 0.44 6.89 3.66
C LEU A 292 1.91 6.48 3.65
N GLY A 293 2.58 6.62 2.54
CA GLY A 293 3.97 6.24 2.36
C GLY A 293 4.93 6.95 3.32
N TYR A 294 4.51 8.05 3.97
CA TYR A 294 5.39 8.91 4.74
C TYR A 294 4.93 9.08 6.20
N GLY A 295 5.90 9.11 7.11
CA GLY A 295 5.70 9.52 8.48
C GLY A 295 5.62 11.04 8.61
N ASP A 296 6.57 11.73 7.97
CA ASP A 296 6.58 13.20 7.83
C ASP A 296 6.02 13.61 6.46
N ARG A 297 4.91 14.31 6.49
CA ARG A 297 4.20 14.83 5.31
C ARG A 297 4.43 16.32 5.07
N SER A 298 5.28 16.97 5.87
CA SER A 298 5.47 18.43 5.85
C SER A 298 5.86 18.98 4.47
N HIS A 299 6.59 18.20 3.67
CA HIS A 299 6.95 18.58 2.30
C HIS A 299 5.76 18.71 1.34
N VAL A 300 4.66 17.99 1.59
CA VAL A 300 3.49 17.96 0.69
C VAL A 300 2.21 18.45 1.35
N LEU A 301 2.17 18.54 2.67
CA LEU A 301 1.00 18.94 3.46
C LEU A 301 1.40 19.91 4.56
N ALA A 302 0.82 21.10 4.56
CA ALA A 302 1.03 22.06 5.64
C ALA A 302 0.47 21.47 6.96
N PRO A 303 1.22 21.55 8.08
CA PRO A 303 0.80 20.96 9.37
C PRO A 303 -0.59 21.41 9.83
N ALA A 304 -0.96 22.65 9.55
CA ALA A 304 -2.29 23.23 9.88
C ALA A 304 -3.46 22.46 9.23
N HIS A 305 -3.21 21.73 8.14
CA HIS A 305 -4.24 20.99 7.42
C HIS A 305 -4.25 19.49 7.72
N ALA A 306 -3.34 18.99 8.56
CA ALA A 306 -3.22 17.55 8.84
C ALA A 306 -4.53 16.95 9.39
N ALA A 307 -5.23 17.64 10.29
CA ALA A 307 -6.50 17.20 10.84
C ALA A 307 -7.64 17.15 9.79
N ARG A 308 -7.53 17.89 8.69
CA ARG A 308 -8.53 17.84 7.60
C ARG A 308 -8.40 16.56 6.77
N ILE A 309 -7.20 15.97 6.71
CA ILE A 309 -6.92 14.70 6.01
C ILE A 309 -7.26 13.50 6.89
N VAL A 310 -6.95 13.57 8.21
CA VAL A 310 -7.21 12.50 9.18
C VAL A 310 -8.00 13.08 10.35
N PRO A 311 -9.32 13.28 10.20
CA PRO A 311 -10.15 13.83 11.26
C PRO A 311 -10.08 12.98 12.53
N GLY A 312 -9.82 13.62 13.67
CA GLY A 312 -9.74 12.96 14.97
C GLY A 312 -8.56 12.01 15.17
N GLY A 313 -7.59 11.96 14.24
CA GLY A 313 -6.41 11.12 14.38
C GLY A 313 -6.70 9.60 14.37
N ASN A 314 -7.88 9.19 13.93
CA ASN A 314 -8.39 7.80 13.98
C ASN A 314 -7.80 6.86 12.91
N GLY A 315 -6.84 7.33 12.11
CA GLY A 315 -6.22 6.55 11.03
C GLY A 315 -7.05 6.43 9.75
N VAL A 316 -8.22 7.07 9.67
CA VAL A 316 -9.04 7.11 8.44
C VAL A 316 -8.60 8.30 7.59
N PHE A 317 -7.97 8.01 6.46
CA PHE A 317 -7.45 9.01 5.54
C PHE A 317 -8.49 9.35 4.47
N LYS A 318 -8.78 10.64 4.32
CA LYS A 318 -9.70 11.13 3.28
C LYS A 318 -9.04 11.12 1.90
N PRO A 319 -9.85 11.06 0.81
CA PRO A 319 -9.37 11.32 -0.55
C PRO A 319 -8.75 12.71 -0.65
N THR A 320 -7.63 12.84 -1.35
CA THR A 320 -6.85 14.08 -1.39
C THR A 320 -6.82 14.72 -2.77
N LEU A 321 -6.94 16.04 -2.80
CA LEU A 321 -6.72 16.90 -3.96
C LEU A 321 -5.27 17.36 -3.93
N VAL A 322 -4.48 16.94 -4.92
CA VAL A 322 -3.06 17.30 -5.06
C VAL A 322 -2.89 18.24 -6.25
N ALA A 323 -2.16 19.32 -6.07
CA ALA A 323 -1.83 20.27 -7.13
C ALA A 323 -0.38 20.75 -7.00
N GLY A 324 0.41 20.59 -8.07
CA GLY A 324 1.81 21.02 -8.09
C GLY A 324 2.68 20.37 -7.01
N GLY A 325 2.43 19.10 -6.71
CA GLY A 325 3.17 18.34 -5.69
C GLY A 325 2.73 18.60 -4.25
N ARG A 326 1.65 19.37 -4.01
CA ARG A 326 1.14 19.65 -2.67
C ARG A 326 -0.31 19.20 -2.51
N ILE A 327 -0.66 18.71 -1.35
CA ILE A 327 -2.05 18.43 -0.97
C ILE A 327 -2.70 19.77 -0.65
N VAL A 328 -3.69 20.16 -1.46
CA VAL A 328 -4.35 21.47 -1.40
C VAL A 328 -5.82 21.37 -0.97
N GLY A 329 -6.30 20.18 -0.66
CA GLY A 329 -7.67 19.95 -0.23
C GLY A 329 -8.02 18.47 -0.13
N THR A 330 -9.29 18.22 0.15
CA THR A 330 -9.91 16.91 0.03
C THR A 330 -10.99 16.96 -1.07
N TRP A 331 -11.43 15.78 -1.51
CA TRP A 331 -12.51 15.67 -2.47
C TRP A 331 -13.46 14.53 -2.09
N GLY A 332 -14.62 14.54 -2.70
CA GLY A 332 -15.61 13.49 -2.52
C GLY A 332 -16.42 13.27 -3.78
N ARG A 333 -17.18 12.18 -3.79
CA ARG A 333 -18.12 11.82 -4.84
C ARG A 333 -19.51 11.74 -4.23
N VAL A 334 -20.45 12.51 -4.77
CA VAL A 334 -21.86 12.46 -4.38
C VAL A 334 -22.67 11.88 -5.53
N ARG A 335 -23.50 10.87 -5.22
CA ARG A 335 -24.40 10.28 -6.22
C ARG A 335 -25.61 11.20 -6.43
N ARG A 336 -25.89 11.55 -7.68
CA ARG A 336 -27.05 12.33 -8.10
C ARG A 336 -27.86 11.54 -9.15
N ALA A 337 -29.06 12.01 -9.46
CA ALA A 337 -29.92 11.38 -10.47
C ALA A 337 -29.27 11.27 -11.86
N GLY A 338 -28.36 12.20 -12.20
CA GLY A 338 -27.60 12.20 -13.46
C GLY A 338 -26.21 11.57 -13.41
N GLY A 339 -25.83 10.90 -12.30
CA GLY A 339 -24.50 10.32 -12.17
C GLY A 339 -23.75 10.75 -10.89
N ALA A 340 -22.43 10.64 -10.91
CA ALA A 340 -21.58 11.07 -9.82
C ALA A 340 -21.12 12.51 -10.01
N GLU A 341 -21.22 13.32 -8.97
CA GLU A 341 -20.77 14.70 -8.91
C GLU A 341 -19.51 14.84 -8.06
N LEU A 342 -18.53 15.62 -8.52
CA LEU A 342 -17.32 15.96 -7.77
C LEU A 342 -17.63 17.03 -6.73
N VAL A 343 -17.30 16.75 -5.48
CA VAL A 343 -17.30 17.73 -4.39
C VAL A 343 -15.86 18.02 -4.00
N LEU A 344 -15.45 19.28 -4.07
CA LEU A 344 -14.12 19.74 -3.65
C LEU A 344 -14.21 20.46 -2.33
N ASP A 345 -13.34 20.12 -1.39
CA ASP A 345 -13.13 20.81 -0.10
C ASP A 345 -11.67 21.29 -0.03
N PRO A 346 -11.33 22.39 -0.74
CA PRO A 346 -9.98 22.91 -0.77
C PRO A 346 -9.62 23.61 0.55
N PHE A 347 -8.31 23.64 0.88
CA PHE A 347 -7.82 24.32 2.07
C PHE A 347 -7.80 25.84 1.92
N GLU A 348 -7.57 26.28 0.68
CA GLU A 348 -7.58 27.67 0.24
C GLU A 348 -8.36 27.78 -1.08
N GLU A 349 -8.71 28.95 -1.50
CA GLU A 349 -9.44 29.17 -2.74
C GLU A 349 -8.66 28.62 -3.95
N LEU A 350 -9.32 27.80 -4.77
CA LEU A 350 -8.75 27.26 -6.00
C LEU A 350 -8.97 28.22 -7.15
N SER A 351 -7.93 28.48 -7.93
CA SER A 351 -8.09 29.18 -9.20
C SER A 351 -9.05 28.41 -10.13
N ALA A 352 -9.75 29.16 -11.01
CA ALA A 352 -10.65 28.56 -12.01
C ALA A 352 -9.94 27.50 -12.88
N THR A 353 -8.66 27.69 -13.20
CA THR A 353 -7.84 26.72 -13.95
C THR A 353 -7.66 25.41 -13.18
N ARG A 354 -7.36 25.47 -11.88
CA ARG A 354 -7.20 24.27 -11.01
C ARG A 354 -8.53 23.56 -10.82
N ARG A 355 -9.64 24.29 -10.66
CA ARG A 355 -10.98 23.71 -10.54
C ARG A 355 -11.35 22.92 -11.81
N LYS A 356 -11.22 23.53 -13.00
CA LYS A 356 -11.42 22.83 -14.29
C LYS A 356 -10.48 21.62 -14.47
N ALA A 357 -9.25 21.70 -13.97
CA ALA A 357 -8.33 20.57 -14.01
C ALA A 357 -8.78 19.41 -13.09
N ALA A 358 -9.33 19.70 -11.91
CA ALA A 358 -9.92 18.71 -11.02
C ALA A 358 -11.16 18.04 -11.64
N GLU A 359 -12.03 18.80 -12.29
CA GLU A 359 -13.20 18.27 -13.02
C GLU A 359 -12.76 17.29 -14.13
N ARG A 360 -11.75 17.66 -14.91
CA ARG A 360 -11.17 16.75 -15.93
C ARG A 360 -10.52 15.51 -15.31
N ALA A 361 -9.85 15.65 -14.17
CA ALA A 361 -9.29 14.50 -13.44
C ALA A 361 -10.40 13.57 -12.96
N PHE A 362 -11.49 14.12 -12.42
CA PHE A 362 -12.67 13.36 -11.98
C PHE A 362 -13.32 12.56 -13.09
N ALA A 363 -13.51 13.18 -14.27
CA ALA A 363 -14.09 12.52 -15.44
C ALA A 363 -13.23 11.34 -15.97
N ARG A 364 -11.94 11.27 -15.58
CA ARG A 364 -11.00 10.21 -15.96
C ARG A 364 -10.79 9.18 -14.85
N LEU A 365 -11.41 9.37 -13.70
CA LEU A 365 -11.29 8.36 -12.63
C LEU A 365 -11.86 7.03 -13.12
N PRO A 366 -11.19 5.91 -12.80
CA PRO A 366 -11.71 4.60 -13.16
C PRO A 366 -13.11 4.39 -12.59
N ALA A 367 -14.00 3.84 -13.39
CA ALA A 367 -15.25 3.26 -12.90
C ALA A 367 -14.90 1.91 -12.26
N LEU A 368 -15.10 1.81 -10.96
CA LEU A 368 -14.93 0.58 -10.18
C LEU A 368 -16.26 0.22 -9.52
#